data_4b9d2d99504a18ffb4944c30d05cbe37
#
_entry.id   4b9d2d99504a18ffb4944c30d05cbe37
#
_cell.length_a   1.000
_cell.length_b   1.000
_cell.length_c   1.000
_cell.angle_alpha   90.00
_cell.angle_beta   90.00
_cell.angle_gamma   90.00
#
_symmetry.space_group_name_H-M   'P 1'
#
loop_
_entity.id
_entity.type
_entity.pdbx_description
1 polymer ?
#
loop_
_entity_poly.entity_id
_entity_poly.type
_entity_poly.pdbx_seq_one_letter_code
_entity_poly.pdbx_strand_id
1 'polypeptide(L)'
;ALSSAASDVYKRQKWDGELYLEMHRGTFTTKANLKKLNRRLEYKIREAEIISTLRAMSGFDYPGEKLKECYKKLLINQFHDILPGSHINPVYNDALADYVYVDKTLSGIIGYGEAYFNSLNFKRKELTFFEDEDGSETRFGKKGFWTVPNIAPLDCTVIEKPDEEFSDEWCIVNGNSAETPFYKIKFASDGSITGLYDKSLDREWVNGAFNRLEIYEDNPGVYDAWDILPNYTDKKIPLKVVSPLKLTEKSGEAYSFRVTLGTENSKWERIIRIFRRSPKIEVENNVDWHERHKLAKVLFSPNVLSREVLCDTGAGFIARETHKNTSWQSARFECCHHKWFDVSETDGGIAVINDSKYGIGISENTLSLSLLRATERPDPESDIGKHSFAYLIYPHSGSAVDAHVNDIAFEFNIPLSRADVSCQNTFDGMFLQAMKLSEDGEMVVVRLSEQNGRRGKMKFPQQVYVLNMLEDKLYLTDEIDYKPFEIITIG
;
A
#
# COMPACT_ATOMS: atom_id res chain seq x y z
N ALA A 1 -3.74 52.00 1.29
CA ALA A 1 -4.28 50.70 0.96
C ALA A 1 -3.71 50.11 -0.35
N LEU A 2 -3.45 50.92 -1.37
CA LEU A 2 -2.82 50.47 -2.64
C LEU A 2 -1.34 50.13 -2.48
N SER A 3 -0.65 50.74 -1.50
CA SER A 3 0.76 50.48 -1.19
C SER A 3 1.01 49.12 -0.54
N SER A 4 0.07 48.58 0.27
CA SER A 4 0.22 47.26 0.91
C SER A 4 0.04 46.12 -0.09
N ALA A 5 -0.92 46.25 -1.00
CA ALA A 5 -1.14 45.25 -2.03
C ALA A 5 0.05 45.11 -3.03
N ALA A 6 0.70 46.24 -3.36
CA ALA A 6 1.89 46.26 -4.19
C ALA A 6 3.12 45.68 -3.48
N SER A 7 3.26 45.88 -2.15
CA SER A 7 4.35 45.30 -1.38
C SER A 7 4.24 43.80 -1.21
N ASP A 8 3.02 43.24 -1.19
CA ASP A 8 2.77 41.80 -1.11
C ASP A 8 3.15 41.05 -2.39
N VAL A 9 3.10 41.71 -3.55
CA VAL A 9 3.55 41.13 -4.83
C VAL A 9 5.05 40.85 -4.84
N TYR A 10 5.85 41.68 -4.12
CA TYR A 10 7.31 41.50 -4.03
C TYR A 10 7.77 40.60 -2.87
N LYS A 11 6.86 40.23 -1.98
CA LYS A 11 7.12 39.35 -0.82
C LYS A 11 6.53 37.98 -0.98
N ARG A 12 6.38 37.47 -2.21
CA ARG A 12 5.90 36.10 -2.44
C ARG A 12 6.87 35.12 -1.80
N GLN A 13 6.42 34.46 -0.73
CA GLN A 13 7.12 33.31 -0.19
C GLN A 13 7.09 32.16 -1.19
N LYS A 14 8.25 31.61 -1.51
CA LYS A 14 8.34 30.33 -2.20
C LYS A 14 8.21 29.25 -1.13
N TRP A 15 7.16 28.44 -1.23
CA TRP A 15 7.03 27.23 -0.43
C TRP A 15 7.63 26.07 -1.24
N ASP A 16 8.52 25.30 -0.59
CA ASP A 16 9.17 24.13 -1.18
C ASP A 16 8.81 22.90 -0.34
N GLY A 17 8.26 21.84 -0.95
CA GLY A 17 7.82 20.62 -0.28
C GLY A 17 6.31 20.47 -0.18
N GLU A 18 5.85 19.57 0.69
CA GLU A 18 4.44 19.27 0.88
C GLU A 18 3.66 20.44 1.50
N LEU A 19 2.51 20.75 0.91
CA LEU A 19 1.51 21.64 1.50
C LEU A 19 0.63 20.84 2.45
N TYR A 20 0.87 20.95 3.75
CA TYR A 20 0.11 20.25 4.76
C TYR A 20 -1.20 20.98 5.10
N LEU A 21 -2.34 20.26 4.97
CA LEU A 21 -3.68 20.80 5.27
C LEU A 21 -4.11 20.35 6.68
N GLU A 22 -3.98 21.24 7.66
CA GLU A 22 -4.21 20.92 9.07
C GLU A 22 -5.61 20.41 9.38
N MET A 23 -6.66 20.95 8.77
CA MET A 23 -8.05 20.57 9.04
C MET A 23 -8.57 19.41 8.16
N HIS A 24 -7.66 18.60 7.59
CA HIS A 24 -8.03 17.52 6.66
C HIS A 24 -7.39 16.18 7.02
N ARG A 25 -6.99 15.99 8.27
CA ARG A 25 -6.28 14.76 8.75
C ARG A 25 -7.16 13.52 8.70
N GLY A 26 -8.46 13.67 8.95
CA GLY A 26 -9.43 12.59 8.90
C GLY A 26 -9.65 12.01 7.51
N THR A 27 -9.44 12.83 6.48
CA THR A 27 -9.63 12.44 5.07
C THR A 27 -8.68 11.32 4.62
N PHE A 28 -7.57 11.10 5.31
CA PHE A 28 -6.67 9.98 5.03
C PHE A 28 -7.30 8.62 5.37
N THR A 29 -8.32 8.59 6.25
CA THR A 29 -8.85 7.33 6.78
C THR A 29 -10.35 7.15 6.49
N THR A 30 -11.14 8.23 6.45
CA THR A 30 -12.60 8.20 6.26
C THR A 30 -12.97 7.51 4.93
N LYS A 31 -14.02 6.66 4.94
CA LYS A 31 -14.47 5.84 3.81
C LYS A 31 -13.38 4.86 3.31
N ALA A 32 -12.87 4.04 4.22
CA ALA A 32 -11.77 3.11 3.98
C ALA A 32 -12.00 2.15 2.80
N ASN A 33 -13.24 1.66 2.60
CA ASN A 33 -13.56 0.78 1.47
C ASN A 33 -13.41 1.50 0.12
N LEU A 34 -13.80 2.77 0.03
CA LEU A 34 -13.64 3.57 -1.19
C LEU A 34 -12.17 3.74 -1.54
N LYS A 35 -11.33 4.04 -0.56
CA LYS A 35 -9.87 4.16 -0.72
C LYS A 35 -9.23 2.84 -1.17
N LYS A 36 -9.69 1.71 -0.62
CA LYS A 36 -9.23 0.39 -1.03
C LYS A 36 -9.57 0.07 -2.48
N LEU A 37 -10.81 0.35 -2.87
CA LEU A 37 -11.26 0.15 -4.25
C LEU A 37 -10.52 1.06 -5.23
N ASN A 38 -10.33 2.34 -4.88
CA ASN A 38 -9.57 3.27 -5.70
C ASN A 38 -8.14 2.77 -5.96
N ARG A 39 -7.38 2.41 -4.91
CA ARG A 39 -6.01 1.89 -5.05
C ARG A 39 -5.97 0.65 -5.94
N ARG A 40 -6.88 -0.29 -5.70
CA ARG A 40 -6.96 -1.51 -6.52
C ARG A 40 -7.22 -1.19 -8.00
N LEU A 41 -8.13 -0.24 -8.29
CA LEU A 41 -8.49 0.12 -9.65
C LEU A 41 -7.42 0.94 -10.38
N GLU A 42 -6.67 1.78 -9.67
CA GLU A 42 -5.49 2.47 -10.21
C GLU A 42 -4.47 1.47 -10.76
N TYR A 43 -4.16 0.42 -10.02
CA TYR A 43 -3.25 -0.62 -10.49
C TYR A 43 -3.88 -1.51 -11.57
N LYS A 44 -5.15 -1.82 -11.46
CA LYS A 44 -5.84 -2.68 -12.43
C LYS A 44 -5.98 -2.00 -13.81
N ILE A 45 -6.24 -0.69 -13.86
CA ILE A 45 -6.32 0.05 -15.14
C ILE A 45 -4.94 0.13 -15.80
N ARG A 46 -3.88 0.39 -15.00
CA ARG A 46 -2.50 0.32 -15.48
C ARG A 46 -2.18 -1.05 -16.08
N GLU A 47 -2.54 -2.12 -15.39
CA GLU A 47 -2.30 -3.49 -15.85
C GLU A 47 -3.07 -3.82 -17.13
N ALA A 48 -4.36 -3.46 -17.19
CA ALA A 48 -5.19 -3.62 -18.38
C ALA A 48 -4.61 -2.87 -19.60
N GLU A 49 -4.06 -1.68 -19.39
CA GLU A 49 -3.44 -0.85 -20.41
C GLU A 49 -2.14 -1.49 -20.93
N ILE A 50 -1.26 -1.99 -20.05
CA ILE A 50 -0.03 -2.71 -20.41
C ILE A 50 -0.38 -3.98 -21.22
N ILE A 51 -1.29 -4.82 -20.73
CA ILE A 51 -1.72 -6.05 -21.41
C ILE A 51 -2.31 -5.74 -22.80
N SER A 52 -3.15 -4.69 -22.88
CA SER A 52 -3.76 -4.26 -24.15
C SER A 52 -2.71 -3.77 -25.15
N THR A 53 -1.70 -3.06 -24.69
CA THR A 53 -0.59 -2.56 -25.53
C THR A 53 0.23 -3.73 -26.06
N LEU A 54 0.59 -4.70 -25.23
CA LEU A 54 1.34 -5.88 -25.67
C LEU A 54 0.54 -6.73 -26.68
N ARG A 55 -0.78 -6.85 -26.48
CA ARG A 55 -1.66 -7.48 -27.46
C ARG A 55 -1.74 -6.69 -28.77
N ALA A 56 -1.83 -5.35 -28.71
CA ALA A 56 -1.87 -4.50 -29.90
C ALA A 56 -0.56 -4.61 -30.72
N MET A 57 0.59 -4.68 -30.05
CA MET A 57 1.88 -4.97 -30.70
C MET A 57 1.91 -6.34 -31.41
N SER A 58 1.04 -7.25 -30.98
CA SER A 58 0.85 -8.58 -31.61
C SER A 58 -0.30 -8.62 -32.63
N GLY A 59 -0.89 -7.46 -32.98
CA GLY A 59 -1.92 -7.30 -34.00
C GLY A 59 -3.36 -7.42 -33.52
N PHE A 60 -3.62 -7.38 -32.21
CA PHE A 60 -4.97 -7.32 -31.65
C PHE A 60 -5.47 -5.88 -31.55
N ASP A 61 -6.78 -5.70 -31.55
CA ASP A 61 -7.42 -4.40 -31.35
C ASP A 61 -7.10 -3.81 -29.96
N TYR A 62 -6.76 -2.52 -29.92
CA TYR A 62 -6.57 -1.79 -28.66
C TYR A 62 -7.89 -1.22 -28.15
N PRO A 63 -8.34 -1.52 -26.92
CA PRO A 63 -9.65 -1.11 -26.41
C PRO A 63 -9.64 0.34 -25.87
N GLY A 64 -9.10 1.30 -26.61
CA GLY A 64 -8.82 2.68 -26.17
C GLY A 64 -10.04 3.39 -25.59
N GLU A 65 -11.21 3.33 -26.24
CA GLU A 65 -12.42 4.01 -25.74
C GLU A 65 -12.91 3.43 -24.41
N LYS A 66 -12.81 2.11 -24.21
CA LYS A 66 -13.20 1.47 -22.93
C LYS A 66 -12.25 1.86 -21.81
N LEU A 67 -10.94 1.89 -22.08
CA LEU A 67 -9.92 2.34 -21.13
C LEU A 67 -10.15 3.82 -20.77
N LYS A 68 -10.39 4.67 -21.75
CA LYS A 68 -10.67 6.10 -21.57
C LYS A 68 -11.93 6.33 -20.70
N GLU A 69 -12.98 5.56 -20.89
CA GLU A 69 -14.17 5.63 -20.03
C GLU A 69 -13.88 5.20 -18.61
N CYS A 70 -13.10 4.12 -18.41
CA CYS A 70 -12.65 3.68 -17.09
C CYS A 70 -11.81 4.76 -16.39
N TYR A 71 -10.87 5.41 -17.09
CA TYR A 71 -10.10 6.53 -16.55
C TYR A 71 -10.99 7.69 -16.13
N LYS A 72 -11.97 8.11 -16.95
CA LYS A 72 -12.89 9.20 -16.61
C LYS A 72 -13.67 8.90 -15.33
N LYS A 73 -14.19 7.67 -15.18
CA LYS A 73 -14.91 7.26 -13.97
C LYS A 73 -14.01 7.18 -12.75
N LEU A 74 -12.79 6.69 -12.89
CA LEU A 74 -11.84 6.64 -11.80
C LEU A 74 -11.45 8.06 -11.35
N LEU A 75 -11.13 8.95 -12.30
CA LEU A 75 -10.69 10.32 -12.01
C LEU A 75 -11.80 11.18 -11.40
N ILE A 76 -13.07 11.05 -11.83
CA ILE A 76 -14.17 11.78 -11.20
C ILE A 76 -14.34 11.38 -9.73
N ASN A 77 -14.13 10.10 -9.41
CA ASN A 77 -14.20 9.59 -8.04
C ASN A 77 -12.99 9.94 -7.18
N GLN A 78 -11.92 10.50 -7.77
CA GLN A 78 -10.78 11.10 -7.06
C GLN A 78 -11.00 12.59 -6.72
N PHE A 79 -12.19 13.13 -7.02
CA PHE A 79 -12.55 14.49 -6.64
C PHE A 79 -12.40 14.72 -5.13
N HIS A 80 -12.03 15.95 -4.74
CA HIS A 80 -11.57 16.31 -3.40
C HIS A 80 -12.53 16.05 -2.23
N ASP A 81 -13.82 15.77 -2.50
CA ASP A 81 -14.80 15.35 -1.50
C ASP A 81 -15.20 13.87 -1.65
N ILE A 82 -14.96 13.23 -2.80
CA ILE A 82 -15.33 11.82 -2.99
C ILE A 82 -14.27 10.89 -2.39
N LEU A 83 -13.07 10.85 -2.92
CA LEU A 83 -12.00 9.99 -2.41
C LEU A 83 -11.64 10.27 -0.94
N PRO A 84 -11.60 11.53 -0.46
CA PRO A 84 -11.41 11.84 0.96
C PRO A 84 -12.49 11.26 1.88
N GLY A 85 -13.70 11.00 1.37
CA GLY A 85 -14.81 10.43 2.13
C GLY A 85 -15.68 11.47 2.82
N SER A 86 -15.56 12.75 2.46
CA SER A 86 -16.32 13.88 3.03
C SER A 86 -17.62 14.19 2.27
N HIS A 87 -18.24 13.17 1.69
CA HIS A 87 -19.48 13.24 0.92
C HIS A 87 -20.66 12.62 1.67
N ILE A 88 -21.87 12.88 1.18
CA ILE A 88 -23.12 12.26 1.65
C ILE A 88 -23.28 10.83 1.10
N ASN A 89 -24.11 10.02 1.74
CA ASN A 89 -24.29 8.60 1.37
C ASN A 89 -24.71 8.37 -0.11
N PRO A 90 -25.59 9.15 -0.77
CA PRO A 90 -25.89 8.96 -2.19
C PRO A 90 -24.64 9.00 -3.08
N VAL A 91 -23.70 9.93 -2.82
CA VAL A 91 -22.44 10.05 -3.58
C VAL A 91 -21.56 8.80 -3.37
N TYR A 92 -21.55 8.22 -2.17
CA TYR A 92 -20.88 6.96 -1.91
C TYR A 92 -21.42 5.83 -2.78
N ASN A 93 -22.73 5.72 -2.89
CA ASN A 93 -23.37 4.69 -3.71
C ASN A 93 -23.06 4.87 -5.21
N ASP A 94 -23.08 6.12 -5.71
CA ASP A 94 -22.69 6.43 -7.09
C ASP A 94 -21.23 6.06 -7.37
N ALA A 95 -20.32 6.40 -6.45
CA ALA A 95 -18.89 6.04 -6.55
C ALA A 95 -18.68 4.53 -6.55
N LEU A 96 -19.41 3.79 -5.71
CA LEU A 96 -19.37 2.32 -5.72
C LEU A 96 -19.86 1.74 -7.04
N ALA A 97 -20.96 2.28 -7.60
CA ALA A 97 -21.48 1.84 -8.90
C ALA A 97 -20.46 2.06 -10.02
N ASP A 98 -19.80 3.22 -10.05
CA ASP A 98 -18.72 3.52 -10.98
C ASP A 98 -17.54 2.56 -10.82
N TYR A 99 -17.11 2.28 -9.59
CA TYR A 99 -16.00 1.35 -9.35
C TYR A 99 -16.33 -0.08 -9.75
N VAL A 100 -17.56 -0.54 -9.52
CA VAL A 100 -18.03 -1.85 -10.01
C VAL A 100 -18.00 -1.91 -11.53
N TYR A 101 -18.46 -0.86 -12.22
CA TYR A 101 -18.40 -0.76 -13.67
C TYR A 101 -16.94 -0.84 -14.17
N VAL A 102 -16.04 -0.05 -13.58
CA VAL A 102 -14.61 -0.02 -13.93
C VAL A 102 -13.98 -1.38 -13.71
N ASP A 103 -14.19 -2.00 -12.53
CA ASP A 103 -13.62 -3.32 -12.20
C ASP A 103 -14.06 -4.40 -13.20
N LYS A 104 -15.36 -4.43 -13.54
CA LYS A 104 -15.93 -5.38 -14.51
C LYS A 104 -15.38 -5.16 -15.91
N THR A 105 -15.31 -3.91 -16.36
CA THR A 105 -14.80 -3.55 -17.71
C THR A 105 -13.33 -3.93 -17.83
N LEU A 106 -12.51 -3.58 -16.84
CA LEU A 106 -11.09 -3.92 -16.83
C LEU A 106 -10.86 -5.44 -16.75
N SER A 107 -11.66 -6.17 -15.97
CA SER A 107 -11.61 -7.64 -15.97
C SER A 107 -11.89 -8.23 -17.36
N GLY A 108 -12.86 -7.67 -18.09
CA GLY A 108 -13.16 -8.09 -19.46
C GLY A 108 -12.04 -7.76 -20.46
N ILE A 109 -11.32 -6.64 -20.26
CA ILE A 109 -10.16 -6.26 -21.09
C ILE A 109 -8.96 -7.18 -20.81
N ILE A 110 -8.64 -7.40 -19.53
CA ILE A 110 -7.56 -8.32 -19.13
C ILE A 110 -7.85 -9.74 -19.66
N GLY A 111 -9.11 -10.18 -19.54
CA GLY A 111 -9.55 -11.50 -19.98
C GLY A 111 -9.03 -12.62 -19.10
N TYR A 112 -8.83 -13.80 -19.71
CA TYR A 112 -8.30 -14.99 -19.06
C TYR A 112 -7.11 -15.52 -19.85
N GLY A 113 -6.07 -15.95 -19.13
CA GLY A 113 -4.93 -16.68 -19.66
C GLY A 113 -4.64 -17.91 -18.80
N GLU A 114 -3.80 -18.82 -19.28
CA GLU A 114 -3.32 -19.97 -18.51
C GLU A 114 -2.17 -19.55 -17.58
N ALA A 115 -1.32 -18.64 -18.05
CA ALA A 115 -0.18 -18.12 -17.29
C ALA A 115 -0.52 -16.89 -16.44
N TYR A 116 0.24 -16.69 -15.38
CA TYR A 116 0.23 -15.47 -14.57
C TYR A 116 1.24 -14.47 -15.12
N PHE A 117 0.78 -13.26 -15.41
CA PHE A 117 1.56 -12.17 -15.97
C PHE A 117 2.09 -11.25 -14.87
N ASN A 118 3.38 -10.94 -14.93
CA ASN A 118 4.04 -9.92 -14.12
C ASN A 118 4.03 -8.57 -14.84
N SER A 119 3.12 -7.68 -14.48
CA SER A 119 3.05 -6.32 -15.06
C SER A 119 4.11 -5.36 -14.53
N LEU A 120 4.99 -5.80 -13.61
CA LEU A 120 6.10 -5.00 -13.10
C LEU A 120 7.32 -5.12 -14.02
N ASN A 121 8.13 -4.07 -14.07
CA ASN A 121 9.38 -4.06 -14.83
C ASN A 121 10.59 -4.55 -14.01
N PHE A 122 10.33 -5.29 -12.96
CA PHE A 122 11.32 -6.06 -12.19
C PHE A 122 10.76 -7.45 -11.88
N LYS A 123 11.69 -8.34 -11.52
CA LYS A 123 11.36 -9.75 -11.29
C LYS A 123 10.49 -9.91 -10.04
N ARG A 124 9.37 -10.62 -10.15
CA ARG A 124 8.57 -11.06 -9.01
C ARG A 124 9.28 -12.18 -8.26
N LYS A 125 9.60 -11.92 -7.01
CA LYS A 125 10.34 -12.85 -6.15
C LYS A 125 9.78 -12.98 -4.74
N GLU A 126 8.70 -12.22 -4.44
CA GLU A 126 8.11 -12.24 -3.11
C GLU A 126 7.09 -13.37 -2.98
N LEU A 127 7.03 -13.99 -1.80
CA LEU A 127 6.06 -15.04 -1.49
C LEU A 127 4.65 -14.51 -1.70
N THR A 128 3.88 -15.17 -2.56
CA THR A 128 2.56 -14.73 -3.03
C THR A 128 1.53 -15.82 -2.79
N PHE A 129 0.31 -15.44 -2.42
CA PHE A 129 -0.82 -16.34 -2.27
C PHE A 129 -1.54 -16.52 -3.60
N PHE A 130 -1.77 -17.78 -4.00
CA PHE A 130 -2.53 -18.17 -5.18
C PHE A 130 -3.82 -18.85 -4.75
N GLU A 131 -4.95 -18.35 -5.24
CA GLU A 131 -6.26 -18.95 -4.99
C GLU A 131 -6.37 -20.30 -5.72
N ASP A 132 -6.78 -21.33 -4.98
CA ASP A 132 -6.99 -22.71 -5.46
C ASP A 132 -8.02 -23.39 -4.55
N GLU A 133 -9.09 -23.93 -5.11
CA GLU A 133 -10.17 -24.57 -4.35
C GLU A 133 -9.69 -25.81 -3.57
N ASP A 134 -8.66 -26.49 -4.07
CA ASP A 134 -8.02 -27.64 -3.45
C ASP A 134 -6.84 -27.25 -2.54
N GLY A 135 -6.62 -25.95 -2.32
CA GLY A 135 -5.57 -25.44 -1.46
C GLY A 135 -5.83 -25.72 0.01
N SER A 136 -4.75 -25.95 0.74
CA SER A 136 -4.79 -26.24 2.19
C SER A 136 -4.70 -24.99 3.07
N GLU A 137 -4.31 -23.84 2.49
CA GLU A 137 -4.10 -22.57 3.20
C GLU A 137 -5.21 -21.57 2.89
N THR A 138 -5.38 -20.57 3.76
CA THR A 138 -6.45 -19.58 3.58
C THR A 138 -5.91 -18.15 3.66
N ARG A 139 -6.44 -17.27 2.80
CA ARG A 139 -6.23 -15.82 2.87
C ARG A 139 -7.52 -15.08 2.52
N PHE A 140 -7.97 -14.15 3.37
CA PHE A 140 -9.26 -13.46 3.24
C PHE A 140 -10.46 -14.43 3.01
N GLY A 141 -10.40 -15.61 3.67
CA GLY A 141 -11.44 -16.64 3.57
C GLY A 141 -11.43 -17.45 2.28
N LYS A 142 -10.50 -17.23 1.37
CA LYS A 142 -10.31 -18.01 0.14
C LYS A 142 -9.23 -19.04 0.36
N LYS A 143 -9.45 -20.25 -0.17
CA LYS A 143 -8.46 -21.32 -0.17
C LYS A 143 -7.38 -21.09 -1.22
N GLY A 144 -6.19 -21.63 -0.99
CA GLY A 144 -5.08 -21.55 -1.91
C GLY A 144 -3.78 -22.09 -1.33
N PHE A 145 -2.68 -21.61 -1.87
CA PHE A 145 -1.32 -21.96 -1.45
C PHE A 145 -0.37 -20.77 -1.59
N TRP A 146 0.72 -20.80 -0.84
CA TRP A 146 1.78 -19.81 -0.92
C TRP A 146 2.95 -20.35 -1.74
N THR A 147 3.43 -19.57 -2.70
CA THR A 147 4.66 -19.86 -3.43
C THR A 147 5.34 -18.59 -3.94
N VAL A 148 6.62 -18.71 -4.33
CA VAL A 148 7.35 -17.64 -4.99
C VAL A 148 7.12 -17.76 -6.50
N PRO A 149 6.47 -16.80 -7.16
CA PRO A 149 6.12 -16.91 -8.58
C PRO A 149 7.33 -16.91 -9.50
N ASN A 150 8.41 -16.21 -9.13
CA ASN A 150 9.69 -16.17 -9.86
C ASN A 150 9.54 -15.75 -11.34
N ILE A 151 8.65 -14.79 -11.62
CA ILE A 151 8.33 -14.33 -12.98
C ILE A 151 9.23 -13.16 -13.37
N ALA A 152 9.83 -13.22 -14.55
CA ALA A 152 10.66 -12.14 -15.11
C ALA A 152 9.86 -10.84 -15.33
N PRO A 153 10.52 -9.67 -15.50
CA PRO A 153 9.85 -8.42 -15.81
C PRO A 153 9.00 -8.54 -17.09
N LEU A 154 7.76 -8.02 -17.03
CA LEU A 154 6.82 -7.99 -18.16
C LEU A 154 6.66 -9.34 -18.88
N ASP A 155 6.73 -10.43 -18.15
CA ASP A 155 6.65 -11.80 -18.66
C ASP A 155 5.57 -12.61 -17.95
N CYS A 156 5.24 -13.77 -18.46
CA CYS A 156 4.23 -14.64 -17.87
C CYS A 156 4.74 -16.08 -17.70
N THR A 157 4.19 -16.79 -16.70
CA THR A 157 4.48 -18.20 -16.47
C THR A 157 3.30 -18.92 -15.83
N VAL A 158 3.18 -20.21 -16.08
CA VAL A 158 2.24 -21.06 -15.35
C VAL A 158 2.78 -21.32 -13.95
N ILE A 159 1.93 -21.15 -12.95
CA ILE A 159 2.28 -21.42 -11.56
C ILE A 159 1.65 -22.73 -11.15
N GLU A 160 2.50 -23.66 -10.80
CA GLU A 160 2.10 -24.97 -10.29
C GLU A 160 2.03 -24.95 -8.76
N LYS A 161 1.06 -25.69 -8.23
CA LYS A 161 0.97 -25.91 -6.78
C LYS A 161 2.20 -26.70 -6.34
N PRO A 162 2.92 -26.27 -5.29
CA PRO A 162 4.04 -27.02 -4.75
C PRO A 162 3.60 -28.40 -4.24
N ASP A 163 4.42 -29.42 -4.43
CA ASP A 163 4.19 -30.73 -3.81
C ASP A 163 4.18 -30.60 -2.28
N GLU A 164 3.15 -31.15 -1.63
CA GLU A 164 2.91 -31.02 -0.19
C GLU A 164 3.78 -31.97 0.68
N GLU A 165 4.93 -32.41 0.22
CA GLU A 165 5.85 -33.22 1.06
C GLU A 165 6.60 -32.32 2.07
N PHE A 166 5.94 -32.06 3.19
CA PHE A 166 6.56 -31.35 4.32
C PHE A 166 6.89 -32.31 5.47
N SER A 167 8.10 -32.79 5.49
CA SER A 167 8.60 -33.68 6.55
C SER A 167 9.13 -32.95 7.78
N ASP A 168 9.50 -31.66 7.67
CA ASP A 168 10.21 -30.94 8.73
C ASP A 168 9.41 -29.77 9.30
N GLU A 169 9.33 -29.74 10.63
CA GLU A 169 8.75 -28.63 11.38
C GLU A 169 9.70 -27.41 11.33
N TRP A 170 9.47 -26.49 10.37
CA TRP A 170 10.30 -25.30 10.15
C TRP A 170 10.11 -24.19 11.18
N CYS A 171 9.05 -24.25 11.98
CA CYS A 171 8.71 -23.26 13.01
C CYS A 171 8.39 -23.97 14.32
N ILE A 172 9.09 -23.60 15.38
CA ILE A 172 8.85 -24.11 16.72
C ILE A 172 7.86 -23.18 17.44
N VAL A 173 6.68 -23.68 17.79
CA VAL A 173 5.66 -22.91 18.50
C VAL A 173 5.55 -23.42 19.93
N ASN A 174 5.69 -22.51 20.89
CA ASN A 174 5.57 -22.82 22.32
C ASN A 174 4.70 -21.77 23.01
N GLY A 175 3.42 -22.12 23.27
CA GLY A 175 2.42 -21.18 23.78
C GLY A 175 2.23 -19.99 22.84
N ASN A 176 2.48 -18.79 23.36
CA ASN A 176 2.40 -17.54 22.60
C ASN A 176 3.76 -17.12 22.01
N SER A 177 4.67 -18.03 21.77
CA SER A 177 5.94 -17.73 21.08
C SER A 177 6.14 -18.62 19.87
N ALA A 178 6.86 -18.11 18.89
CA ALA A 178 7.25 -18.82 17.69
C ALA A 178 8.71 -18.56 17.36
N GLU A 179 9.43 -19.60 16.96
CA GLU A 179 10.79 -19.49 16.44
C GLU A 179 10.80 -19.94 14.99
N THR A 180 11.12 -18.99 14.10
CA THR A 180 11.20 -19.16 12.64
C THR A 180 12.66 -19.22 12.20
N PRO A 181 12.97 -19.45 10.91
CA PRO A 181 14.32 -19.26 10.39
C PRO A 181 14.88 -17.86 10.62
N PHE A 182 14.04 -16.84 10.70
CA PHE A 182 14.43 -15.42 10.80
C PHE A 182 14.38 -14.88 12.23
N TYR A 183 13.33 -15.22 12.97
CA TYR A 183 12.99 -14.53 14.23
C TYR A 183 12.69 -15.49 15.38
N LYS A 184 12.90 -14.97 16.62
CA LYS A 184 12.20 -15.43 17.80
C LYS A 184 11.12 -14.39 18.14
N ILE A 185 9.86 -14.79 18.05
CA ILE A 185 8.70 -13.92 18.22
C ILE A 185 7.98 -14.25 19.51
N LYS A 186 7.57 -13.22 20.25
CA LYS A 186 6.69 -13.35 21.42
C LYS A 186 5.43 -12.53 21.21
N PHE A 187 4.28 -13.14 21.47
CA PHE A 187 2.99 -12.50 21.33
C PHE A 187 2.32 -12.34 22.69
N ALA A 188 1.50 -11.31 22.86
CA ALA A 188 0.49 -11.22 23.89
C ALA A 188 -0.79 -11.94 23.46
N SER A 189 -1.72 -12.15 24.40
CA SER A 189 -2.99 -12.81 24.12
C SER A 189 -3.91 -12.05 23.16
N ASP A 190 -3.69 -10.73 22.99
CA ASP A 190 -4.41 -9.84 22.08
C ASP A 190 -3.77 -9.76 20.67
N GLY A 191 -2.72 -10.53 20.40
CA GLY A 191 -1.99 -10.53 19.15
C GLY A 191 -0.98 -9.39 18.98
N SER A 192 -0.73 -8.60 20.03
CA SER A 192 0.41 -7.68 20.04
C SER A 192 1.71 -8.48 20.07
N ILE A 193 2.74 -7.96 19.40
CA ILE A 193 4.09 -8.53 19.42
C ILE A 193 4.84 -7.89 20.59
N THR A 194 5.29 -8.69 21.54
CA THR A 194 6.00 -8.24 22.75
C THR A 194 7.51 -8.48 22.68
N GLY A 195 7.97 -9.20 21.66
CA GLY A 195 9.37 -9.39 21.32
C GLY A 195 9.51 -9.90 19.90
N LEU A 196 10.45 -9.35 19.17
CA LEU A 196 10.81 -9.70 17.80
C LEU A 196 12.32 -9.64 17.65
N TYR A 197 12.97 -10.73 18.04
CA TYR A 197 14.41 -10.85 17.97
C TYR A 197 14.82 -11.40 16.60
N ASP A 198 15.61 -10.63 15.87
CA ASP A 198 16.16 -10.96 14.56
C ASP A 198 17.45 -11.77 14.74
N LYS A 199 17.46 -13.00 14.21
CA LYS A 199 18.59 -13.90 14.33
C LYS A 199 19.78 -13.52 13.44
N SER A 200 19.52 -12.83 12.33
CA SER A 200 20.55 -12.45 11.36
C SER A 200 21.27 -11.17 11.77
N LEU A 201 20.56 -10.25 12.39
CA LEU A 201 21.08 -8.96 12.84
C LEU A 201 21.44 -8.94 14.33
N ASP A 202 21.18 -10.04 15.06
CA ASP A 202 21.37 -10.15 16.52
C ASP A 202 20.70 -8.99 17.27
N ARG A 203 19.43 -8.67 16.91
CA ARG A 203 18.74 -7.46 17.33
C ARG A 203 17.30 -7.70 17.79
N GLU A 204 16.92 -7.07 18.91
CA GLU A 204 15.52 -6.96 19.32
C GLU A 204 14.89 -5.71 18.68
N TRP A 205 13.81 -5.91 17.93
CA TRP A 205 13.12 -4.84 17.22
C TRP A 205 12.03 -4.13 18.01
N VAL A 206 11.55 -4.71 19.11
CA VAL A 206 10.40 -4.19 19.85
C VAL A 206 10.87 -3.36 21.05
N ASN A 207 10.35 -2.14 21.17
CA ASN A 207 10.57 -1.25 22.29
C ASN A 207 9.26 -0.59 22.74
N GLY A 208 8.31 -1.39 23.22
CA GLY A 208 7.00 -0.91 23.67
C GLY A 208 5.81 -1.53 22.95
N ALA A 209 4.85 -0.72 22.51
CA ALA A 209 3.70 -1.21 21.76
C ALA A 209 4.09 -1.62 20.34
N PHE A 210 3.81 -2.85 19.93
CA PHE A 210 4.13 -3.31 18.60
C PHE A 210 3.04 -4.21 18.04
N ASN A 211 2.54 -3.89 16.86
CA ASN A 211 1.36 -4.52 16.28
C ASN A 211 0.12 -4.45 17.22
N ARG A 212 0.06 -3.43 18.08
CA ARG A 212 -1.02 -3.28 19.08
C ARG A 212 -2.18 -2.47 18.52
N LEU A 213 -3.36 -3.09 18.44
CA LEU A 213 -4.59 -2.41 18.04
C LEU A 213 -5.11 -1.55 19.18
N GLU A 214 -5.45 -0.32 18.90
CA GLU A 214 -6.08 0.62 19.82
C GLU A 214 -7.25 1.34 19.16
N ILE A 215 -8.29 1.63 19.91
CA ILE A 215 -9.45 2.42 19.50
C ILE A 215 -9.53 3.63 20.41
N TYR A 216 -9.82 4.79 19.80
CA TYR A 216 -9.94 6.07 20.47
C TYR A 216 -11.28 6.72 20.18
N GLU A 217 -11.79 7.53 21.09
CA GLU A 217 -12.87 8.46 20.79
C GLU A 217 -12.34 9.61 19.93
N ASP A 218 -13.02 9.92 18.83
CA ASP A 218 -12.67 11.00 17.93
C ASP A 218 -13.94 11.66 17.40
N ASN A 219 -14.26 12.85 17.92
CA ASN A 219 -15.47 13.61 17.55
C ASN A 219 -15.13 15.08 17.28
N PRO A 220 -14.65 15.42 16.09
CA PRO A 220 -14.37 16.80 15.68
C PRO A 220 -15.62 17.68 15.45
N GLY A 221 -16.81 17.18 15.74
CA GLY A 221 -18.05 17.92 15.62
C GLY A 221 -18.50 18.13 14.19
N VAL A 222 -18.55 19.38 13.69
CA VAL A 222 -19.09 19.71 12.35
C VAL A 222 -18.21 19.14 11.23
N TYR A 223 -16.91 19.07 11.46
CA TYR A 223 -15.90 18.62 10.48
C TYR A 223 -15.50 17.14 10.65
N ASP A 224 -16.44 16.33 11.08
CA ASP A 224 -16.22 14.94 11.49
C ASP A 224 -15.48 14.10 10.43
N ALA A 225 -15.89 14.16 9.15
CA ALA A 225 -15.20 13.43 8.10
C ALA A 225 -13.82 14.01 7.73
N TRP A 226 -13.60 15.31 7.95
CA TRP A 226 -12.41 16.02 7.49
C TRP A 226 -11.25 15.96 8.48
N ASP A 227 -11.51 16.09 9.78
CA ASP A 227 -10.44 16.27 10.77
C ASP A 227 -10.41 15.16 11.83
N ILE A 228 -9.30 15.12 12.57
CA ILE A 228 -9.08 14.30 13.76
C ILE A 228 -8.73 15.26 14.90
N LEU A 229 -9.28 15.03 16.08
CA LEU A 229 -8.95 15.84 17.26
C LEU A 229 -7.49 15.67 17.65
N PRO A 230 -6.73 16.74 17.93
CA PRO A 230 -5.32 16.64 18.34
C PRO A 230 -5.10 15.80 19.61
N ASN A 231 -6.10 15.76 20.47
CA ASN A 231 -6.08 15.05 21.76
C ASN A 231 -6.88 13.73 21.75
N TYR A 232 -7.09 13.12 20.57
CA TYR A 232 -7.82 11.85 20.46
C TYR A 232 -7.22 10.75 21.36
N THR A 233 -5.92 10.79 21.62
CA THR A 233 -5.21 9.81 22.46
C THR A 233 -5.63 9.84 23.93
N ASP A 234 -6.26 10.93 24.41
CA ASP A 234 -6.69 11.08 25.80
C ASP A 234 -7.84 10.15 26.18
N LYS A 235 -8.61 9.69 25.17
CA LYS A 235 -9.81 8.87 25.37
C LYS A 235 -9.72 7.55 24.62
N LYS A 236 -8.99 6.62 25.22
CA LYS A 236 -8.86 5.26 24.72
C LYS A 236 -10.08 4.42 25.08
N ILE A 237 -10.60 3.67 24.11
CA ILE A 237 -11.71 2.73 24.27
C ILE A 237 -11.14 1.35 24.58
N PRO A 238 -11.59 0.68 25.64
CA PRO A 238 -11.13 -0.66 25.99
C PRO A 238 -11.51 -1.69 24.91
N LEU A 239 -10.53 -2.45 24.45
CA LEU A 239 -10.73 -3.62 23.61
C LEU A 239 -10.76 -4.88 24.49
N LYS A 240 -11.78 -5.74 24.29
CA LYS A 240 -11.89 -7.04 24.93
C LYS A 240 -11.26 -8.11 24.05
N VAL A 241 -10.50 -9.02 24.62
CA VAL A 241 -10.05 -10.24 23.95
C VAL A 241 -11.21 -11.22 23.95
N VAL A 242 -11.90 -11.35 22.81
CA VAL A 242 -13.05 -12.26 22.62
C VAL A 242 -12.57 -13.69 22.44
N SER A 243 -11.52 -13.88 21.63
CA SER A 243 -10.80 -15.15 21.52
C SER A 243 -9.30 -14.84 21.54
N PRO A 244 -8.56 -15.41 22.52
CA PRO A 244 -7.12 -15.15 22.61
C PRO A 244 -6.37 -15.73 21.42
N LEU A 245 -5.16 -15.24 21.21
CA LEU A 245 -4.28 -15.69 20.12
C LEU A 245 -4.09 -17.21 20.18
N LYS A 246 -4.30 -17.86 19.05
CA LYS A 246 -4.11 -19.31 18.86
C LYS A 246 -3.51 -19.59 17.49
N LEU A 247 -2.61 -20.56 17.43
CA LEU A 247 -2.20 -21.15 16.16
C LEU A 247 -3.39 -21.90 15.55
N THR A 248 -3.79 -21.53 14.34
CA THR A 248 -4.97 -22.08 13.65
C THR A 248 -4.65 -22.82 12.37
N GLU A 249 -3.49 -22.55 11.77
CA GLU A 249 -3.10 -23.15 10.50
C GLU A 249 -1.59 -23.39 10.51
N LYS A 250 -1.17 -24.55 10.03
CA LYS A 250 0.22 -24.95 9.84
C LYS A 250 0.37 -25.48 8.42
N SER A 251 1.25 -24.91 7.67
CA SER A 251 1.62 -25.42 6.34
C SER A 251 3.13 -25.42 6.17
N GLY A 252 3.58 -25.90 5.04
CA GLY A 252 4.99 -25.86 4.72
C GLY A 252 5.55 -24.46 4.50
N GLU A 253 4.72 -23.49 4.16
CA GLU A 253 5.15 -22.12 3.88
C GLU A 253 4.71 -21.13 4.93
N ALA A 254 3.55 -21.32 5.57
CA ALA A 254 2.98 -20.35 6.49
C ALA A 254 2.43 -20.98 7.77
N TYR A 255 2.64 -20.33 8.92
CA TYR A 255 1.92 -20.58 10.15
C TYR A 255 1.05 -19.38 10.45
N SER A 256 -0.24 -19.62 10.72
CA SER A 256 -1.25 -18.58 10.95
C SER A 256 -1.76 -18.61 12.38
N PHE A 257 -1.61 -17.48 13.06
CA PHE A 257 -2.15 -17.26 14.41
C PHE A 257 -3.36 -16.35 14.33
N ARG A 258 -4.46 -16.75 14.95
CA ARG A 258 -5.72 -16.02 14.95
C ARG A 258 -6.05 -15.48 16.33
N VAL A 259 -6.48 -14.22 16.36
CA VAL A 259 -7.02 -13.55 17.56
C VAL A 259 -8.30 -12.80 17.18
N THR A 260 -9.27 -12.76 18.10
CA THR A 260 -10.45 -11.93 17.93
C THR A 260 -10.56 -10.95 19.08
N LEU A 261 -10.61 -9.67 18.73
CA LEU A 261 -10.84 -8.56 19.63
C LEU A 261 -12.23 -7.98 19.40
N GLY A 262 -12.77 -7.24 20.34
CA GLY A 262 -14.06 -6.60 20.19
C GLY A 262 -14.28 -5.44 21.14
N THR A 263 -15.22 -4.60 20.74
CA THR A 263 -15.88 -3.62 21.59
C THR A 263 -17.27 -4.14 21.96
N GLU A 264 -18.18 -3.27 22.37
CA GLU A 264 -19.60 -3.63 22.57
C GLU A 264 -20.34 -3.82 21.23
N ASN A 265 -19.91 -3.10 20.18
CA ASN A 265 -20.63 -3.04 18.91
C ASN A 265 -19.90 -3.73 17.76
N SER A 266 -18.58 -3.92 17.87
CA SER A 266 -17.73 -4.33 16.76
C SER A 266 -16.91 -5.56 17.09
N LYS A 267 -16.61 -6.35 16.03
CA LYS A 267 -15.74 -7.52 16.09
C LYS A 267 -14.56 -7.35 15.14
N TRP A 268 -13.36 -7.63 15.63
CA TRP A 268 -12.12 -7.51 14.87
C TRP A 268 -11.34 -8.82 14.93
N GLU A 269 -11.34 -9.57 13.84
CA GLU A 269 -10.51 -10.75 13.68
C GLU A 269 -9.18 -10.35 13.02
N ARG A 270 -8.08 -10.82 13.60
CA ARG A 270 -6.73 -10.64 13.06
C ARG A 270 -6.09 -11.99 12.87
N ILE A 271 -5.46 -12.19 11.72
CA ILE A 271 -4.69 -13.38 11.38
C ILE A 271 -3.26 -12.92 11.14
N ILE A 272 -2.35 -13.38 12.00
CA ILE A 272 -0.92 -13.05 11.93
C ILE A 272 -0.23 -14.23 11.29
N ARG A 273 0.38 -14.03 10.11
CA ARG A 273 1.11 -15.06 9.37
C ARG A 273 2.59 -14.82 9.43
N ILE A 274 3.32 -15.88 9.72
CA ILE A 274 4.78 -15.96 9.63
C ILE A 274 5.13 -17.01 8.58
N PHE A 275 6.25 -16.82 7.90
CA PHE A 275 6.58 -17.59 6.71
C PHE A 275 7.93 -18.30 6.83
N ARG A 276 8.06 -19.45 6.14
CA ARG A 276 9.28 -20.23 6.10
C ARG A 276 10.40 -19.54 5.31
N ARG A 277 10.04 -18.96 4.14
CA ARG A 277 11.00 -18.40 3.16
C ARG A 277 10.95 -16.88 3.08
N SER A 278 10.21 -16.21 3.94
CA SER A 278 10.11 -14.75 3.94
C SER A 278 10.24 -14.19 5.36
N PRO A 279 11.07 -13.15 5.56
CA PRO A 279 11.17 -12.46 6.84
C PRO A 279 9.99 -11.53 7.15
N LYS A 280 9.03 -11.39 6.24
CA LYS A 280 7.84 -10.56 6.45
C LYS A 280 6.85 -11.25 7.37
N ILE A 281 6.15 -10.45 8.16
CA ILE A 281 5.00 -10.90 8.97
C ILE A 281 3.77 -10.25 8.35
N GLU A 282 2.81 -11.04 7.87
CA GLU A 282 1.54 -10.51 7.35
C GLU A 282 0.50 -10.47 8.46
N VAL A 283 -0.24 -9.36 8.54
CA VAL A 283 -1.39 -9.20 9.43
C VAL A 283 -2.62 -8.91 8.60
N GLU A 284 -3.45 -9.93 8.42
CA GLU A 284 -4.78 -9.82 7.81
C GLU A 284 -5.80 -9.39 8.88
N ASN A 285 -6.68 -8.48 8.51
CA ASN A 285 -7.74 -7.96 9.36
C ASN A 285 -9.10 -8.16 8.69
N ASN A 286 -10.03 -8.79 9.41
CA ASN A 286 -11.42 -8.95 9.03
C ASN A 286 -12.27 -8.31 10.13
N VAL A 287 -12.98 -7.24 9.80
CA VAL A 287 -13.64 -6.37 10.78
C VAL A 287 -15.11 -6.26 10.48
N ASP A 288 -15.95 -6.43 11.48
CA ASP A 288 -17.35 -6.05 11.45
C ASP A 288 -17.49 -4.80 12.34
N TRP A 289 -17.52 -3.61 11.70
CA TRP A 289 -17.35 -2.31 12.32
C TRP A 289 -18.69 -1.58 12.49
N HIS A 290 -19.09 -1.33 13.73
CA HIS A 290 -20.37 -0.67 14.07
C HIS A 290 -20.18 0.41 15.14
N GLU A 291 -19.06 1.14 15.04
CA GLU A 291 -18.73 2.22 15.97
C GLU A 291 -19.25 3.58 15.47
N ARG A 292 -19.26 4.56 16.38
CA ARG A 292 -19.54 5.95 16.09
C ARG A 292 -18.54 6.84 16.81
N HIS A 293 -18.03 7.87 16.12
CA HIS A 293 -17.00 8.78 16.63
C HIS A 293 -15.81 8.03 17.24
N LYS A 294 -15.30 7.06 16.48
CA LYS A 294 -14.13 6.25 16.86
C LYS A 294 -13.09 6.25 15.78
N LEU A 295 -11.82 6.18 16.21
CA LEU A 295 -10.65 6.02 15.36
C LEU A 295 -9.88 4.79 15.82
N ALA A 296 -9.70 3.83 14.91
CA ALA A 296 -8.91 2.63 15.16
C ALA A 296 -7.51 2.77 14.54
N LYS A 297 -6.48 2.49 15.33
CA LYS A 297 -5.07 2.54 14.90
C LYS A 297 -4.32 1.30 15.36
N VAL A 298 -3.30 0.90 14.60
CA VAL A 298 -2.32 -0.08 15.06
C VAL A 298 -0.99 0.63 15.33
N LEU A 299 -0.39 0.34 16.48
CA LEU A 299 0.79 1.00 16.98
C LEU A 299 2.03 0.15 16.80
N PHE A 300 3.14 0.82 16.47
CA PHE A 300 4.47 0.26 16.34
C PHE A 300 5.46 1.15 17.07
N SER A 301 6.13 0.62 18.10
CA SER A 301 7.22 1.29 18.79
C SER A 301 8.49 0.47 18.56
N PRO A 302 9.18 0.69 17.43
CA PRO A 302 10.39 -0.05 17.13
C PRO A 302 11.57 0.39 17.99
N ASN A 303 12.50 -0.53 18.22
CA ASN A 303 13.80 -0.23 18.83
C ASN A 303 14.77 0.34 17.79
N VAL A 304 14.42 1.52 17.26
CA VAL A 304 15.13 2.24 16.22
C VAL A 304 15.23 3.70 16.62
N LEU A 305 16.43 4.27 16.56
CA LEU A 305 16.68 5.69 16.84
C LEU A 305 16.84 6.46 15.53
N SER A 306 15.74 7.02 15.06
CA SER A 306 15.73 7.82 13.83
C SER A 306 15.04 9.16 14.06
N ARG A 307 15.52 10.18 13.36
CA ARG A 307 14.89 11.51 13.36
C ARG A 307 13.82 11.64 12.29
N GLU A 308 13.71 10.66 11.42
CA GLU A 308 12.84 10.69 10.25
C GLU A 308 12.14 9.33 10.04
N VAL A 309 10.94 9.41 9.50
CA VAL A 309 10.19 8.29 8.95
C VAL A 309 10.02 8.54 7.47
N LEU A 310 10.45 7.62 6.63
CA LEU A 310 10.18 7.69 5.20
C LEU A 310 8.75 7.25 4.92
N CYS A 311 8.02 8.04 4.17
CA CYS A 311 6.64 7.78 3.79
C CYS A 311 6.50 7.79 2.27
N ASP A 312 6.01 6.72 1.69
CA ASP A 312 5.68 6.64 0.27
C ASP A 312 4.62 7.67 -0.14
N THR A 313 4.80 8.30 -1.28
CA THR A 313 3.90 9.33 -1.83
C THR A 313 3.36 9.00 -3.22
N GLY A 314 3.51 7.75 -3.66
CA GLY A 314 3.05 7.26 -4.96
C GLY A 314 4.05 7.40 -6.10
N ALA A 315 4.83 8.48 -6.16
CA ALA A 315 5.90 8.69 -7.14
C ALA A 315 7.26 8.95 -6.47
N GLY A 316 7.49 8.31 -5.35
CA GLY A 316 8.69 8.46 -4.53
C GLY A 316 8.32 8.44 -3.05
N PHE A 317 9.14 9.03 -2.21
CA PHE A 317 8.88 9.12 -0.76
C PHE A 317 9.29 10.48 -0.21
N ILE A 318 8.75 10.83 0.95
CA ILE A 318 9.09 12.02 1.73
C ILE A 318 9.54 11.60 3.13
N ALA A 319 10.56 12.27 3.65
CA ALA A 319 10.98 12.14 5.05
C ALA A 319 10.08 13.00 5.96
N ARG A 320 9.60 12.42 7.06
CA ARG A 320 8.78 13.09 8.07
C ARG A 320 9.48 12.99 9.42
N GLU A 321 9.55 14.11 10.12
CA GLU A 321 10.25 14.22 11.39
C GLU A 321 9.55 13.43 12.51
N THR A 322 10.33 12.75 13.35
CA THR A 322 9.83 12.02 14.54
C THR A 322 9.66 12.93 15.76
N HIS A 323 10.40 14.03 15.81
CA HIS A 323 10.36 14.99 16.94
C HIS A 323 9.36 16.14 16.71
N LYS A 324 8.94 16.77 17.79
CA LYS A 324 7.93 17.85 17.81
C LYS A 324 8.42 19.04 18.61
N ASN A 325 9.44 19.75 18.08
CA ASN A 325 10.05 20.89 18.77
C ASN A 325 9.33 22.23 18.50
N THR A 326 8.52 22.28 17.45
CA THR A 326 7.79 23.48 17.04
C THR A 326 6.29 23.22 16.97
N SER A 327 5.47 24.29 16.98
CA SER A 327 4.02 24.16 16.78
C SER A 327 3.66 23.57 15.41
N TRP A 328 4.45 23.83 14.37
CA TRP A 328 4.31 23.23 13.04
C TRP A 328 4.48 21.72 13.05
N GLN A 329 5.51 21.24 13.74
CA GLN A 329 5.75 19.79 13.89
C GLN A 329 4.65 19.14 14.74
N SER A 330 4.21 19.81 15.81
CA SER A 330 3.12 19.32 16.67
C SER A 330 1.78 19.27 15.93
N ALA A 331 1.52 20.20 15.01
CA ALA A 331 0.30 20.20 14.19
C ALA A 331 0.24 19.02 13.20
N ARG A 332 1.38 18.45 12.81
CA ARG A 332 1.50 17.31 11.91
C ARG A 332 1.44 15.96 12.64
N PHE A 333 0.48 15.81 13.55
CA PHE A 333 0.32 14.57 14.33
C PHE A 333 -0.32 13.40 13.55
N GLU A 334 -0.93 13.69 12.40
CA GLU A 334 -1.42 12.71 11.43
C GLU A 334 -0.98 13.16 10.03
N CYS A 335 -0.31 12.28 9.31
CA CYS A 335 0.24 12.56 7.98
C CYS A 335 -0.26 11.54 6.95
N CYS A 336 -0.11 11.87 5.67
CA CYS A 336 -0.40 10.94 4.59
C CYS A 336 0.85 10.11 4.24
N HIS A 337 0.64 8.82 3.99
CA HIS A 337 1.53 7.94 3.26
C HIS A 337 0.69 7.09 2.30
N HIS A 338 1.33 6.39 1.37
CA HIS A 338 0.60 5.50 0.46
C HIS A 338 0.82 4.02 0.79
N LYS A 339 1.70 3.35 0.05
CA LYS A 339 1.90 1.90 0.18
C LYS A 339 2.69 1.49 1.42
N TRP A 340 3.64 2.32 1.86
CA TRP A 340 4.54 1.98 2.95
C TRP A 340 5.03 3.21 3.73
N PHE A 341 5.47 2.95 4.94
CA PHE A 341 6.35 3.84 5.70
C PHE A 341 7.47 3.01 6.33
N ASP A 342 8.60 3.65 6.56
CA ASP A 342 9.80 3.03 7.08
C ASP A 342 10.50 3.92 8.11
N VAL A 343 11.02 3.29 9.16
CA VAL A 343 11.91 3.93 10.12
C VAL A 343 13.19 3.12 10.22
N SER A 344 14.32 3.74 9.87
CA SER A 344 15.62 3.06 9.79
C SER A 344 16.73 3.83 10.48
N GLU A 345 17.67 3.09 11.01
CA GLU A 345 19.05 3.47 11.32
C GLU A 345 19.95 3.12 10.14
N THR A 346 21.25 3.35 10.29
CA THR A 346 22.24 3.06 9.22
C THR A 346 22.34 1.57 8.88
N ASP A 347 22.14 0.70 9.87
CA ASP A 347 22.36 -0.76 9.76
C ASP A 347 21.06 -1.55 9.59
N GLY A 348 19.89 -0.92 9.80
CA GLY A 348 18.61 -1.58 9.59
C GLY A 348 17.41 -0.80 10.07
N GLY A 349 16.23 -1.29 9.73
CA GLY A 349 14.97 -0.63 10.02
C GLY A 349 13.77 -1.56 10.00
N ILE A 350 12.60 -0.96 10.13
CA ILE A 350 11.32 -1.62 10.02
C ILE A 350 10.43 -0.86 9.06
N ALA A 351 10.02 -1.53 7.99
CA ALA A 351 8.98 -1.05 7.11
C ALA A 351 7.61 -1.65 7.48
N VAL A 352 6.56 -0.85 7.37
CA VAL A 352 5.18 -1.30 7.38
C VAL A 352 4.57 -1.02 6.02
N ILE A 353 4.14 -2.08 5.33
CA ILE A 353 3.59 -2.02 3.99
C ILE A 353 2.11 -2.37 4.08
N ASN A 354 1.23 -1.62 3.41
CA ASN A 354 -0.22 -1.82 3.51
C ASN A 354 -0.91 -1.83 2.13
N ASP A 355 -2.12 -2.40 2.09
CA ASP A 355 -2.92 -2.53 0.87
C ASP A 355 -3.93 -1.38 0.62
N SER A 356 -4.18 -0.49 1.61
CA SER A 356 -5.27 0.48 1.47
C SER A 356 -5.34 1.57 2.52
N LYS A 357 -4.33 1.73 3.37
CA LYS A 357 -4.33 2.70 4.47
C LYS A 357 -3.40 3.87 4.15
N TYR A 358 -3.80 5.08 4.52
CA TYR A 358 -3.10 6.31 4.15
C TYR A 358 -2.72 7.20 5.31
N GLY A 359 -3.39 7.08 6.47
CA GLY A 359 -3.09 7.89 7.65
C GLY A 359 -2.00 7.27 8.50
N ILE A 360 -1.02 8.07 8.89
CA ILE A 360 0.02 7.71 9.86
C ILE A 360 0.19 8.81 10.89
N GLY A 361 0.12 8.43 12.17
CA GLY A 361 0.56 9.28 13.29
C GLY A 361 2.01 8.98 13.62
N ILE A 362 2.81 10.03 13.76
CA ILE A 362 4.23 9.94 14.16
C ILE A 362 4.39 10.69 15.47
N SER A 363 4.80 10.03 16.53
CA SER A 363 5.00 10.62 17.85
C SER A 363 6.21 10.00 18.51
N GLU A 364 7.33 10.73 18.47
CA GLU A 364 8.60 10.24 18.99
C GLU A 364 8.96 8.86 18.42
N ASN A 365 9.00 7.85 19.27
CA ASN A 365 9.36 6.48 18.88
C ASN A 365 8.12 5.61 18.56
N THR A 366 6.92 6.18 18.48
CA THR A 366 5.70 5.44 18.18
C THR A 366 5.10 5.87 16.86
N LEU A 367 4.96 4.91 15.95
CA LEU A 367 4.27 5.04 14.67
C LEU A 367 2.89 4.43 14.80
N SER A 368 1.87 5.06 14.27
CA SER A 368 0.50 4.54 14.36
C SER A 368 -0.21 4.62 13.01
N LEU A 369 -0.46 3.46 12.40
CA LEU A 369 -1.22 3.33 11.16
C LEU A 369 -2.72 3.47 11.45
N SER A 370 -3.38 4.43 10.83
CA SER A 370 -4.83 4.63 10.92
C SER A 370 -5.56 3.60 10.06
N LEU A 371 -6.48 2.86 10.67
CA LEU A 371 -7.12 1.71 10.04
C LEU A 371 -8.57 2.00 9.61
N LEU A 372 -9.39 2.50 10.54
CA LEU A 372 -10.80 2.80 10.34
C LEU A 372 -11.22 4.01 11.18
N ARG A 373 -12.20 4.75 10.67
CA ARG A 373 -12.93 5.78 11.41
C ARG A 373 -14.42 5.47 11.39
N ALA A 374 -15.17 6.13 12.27
CA ALA A 374 -16.63 6.03 12.32
C ALA A 374 -17.21 7.44 12.46
N THR A 375 -17.25 8.18 11.38
CA THR A 375 -17.80 9.54 11.33
C THR A 375 -19.32 9.51 11.14
N GLU A 376 -20.02 10.56 11.60
CA GLU A 376 -21.46 10.71 11.40
C GLU A 376 -21.81 11.87 10.45
N ARG A 377 -20.84 12.71 10.10
CA ARG A 377 -21.08 13.87 9.22
C ARG A 377 -20.01 13.97 8.13
N PRO A 378 -20.43 14.18 6.89
CA PRO A 378 -21.81 14.39 6.40
C PRO A 378 -22.61 13.10 6.19
N ASP A 379 -21.97 11.92 6.31
CA ASP A 379 -22.62 10.61 6.16
C ASP A 379 -22.69 9.89 7.50
N PRO A 380 -23.90 9.68 8.08
CA PRO A 380 -24.06 9.00 9.36
C PRO A 380 -23.77 7.49 9.33
N GLU A 381 -23.63 6.92 8.15
CA GLU A 381 -23.30 5.51 7.95
C GLU A 381 -21.85 5.29 7.47
N SER A 382 -21.02 6.32 7.64
CA SER A 382 -19.63 6.24 7.20
C SER A 382 -18.87 5.10 7.86
N ASP A 383 -18.25 4.26 7.02
CA ASP A 383 -17.45 3.09 7.40
C ASP A 383 -18.16 2.00 8.23
N ILE A 384 -19.48 2.10 8.46
CA ILE A 384 -20.23 1.02 9.12
C ILE A 384 -20.28 -0.21 8.21
N GLY A 385 -20.02 -1.41 8.80
CA GLY A 385 -20.10 -2.68 8.11
C GLY A 385 -18.79 -3.45 8.05
N LYS A 386 -18.65 -4.31 7.05
CA LYS A 386 -17.52 -5.22 6.91
C LYS A 386 -16.35 -4.59 6.19
N HIS A 387 -15.16 -4.76 6.75
CA HIS A 387 -13.89 -4.36 6.17
C HIS A 387 -12.90 -5.51 6.18
N SER A 388 -12.09 -5.60 5.14
CA SER A 388 -10.95 -6.52 5.08
C SER A 388 -9.75 -5.80 4.51
N PHE A 389 -8.59 -5.95 5.12
CA PHE A 389 -7.32 -5.35 4.67
C PHE A 389 -6.15 -6.08 5.31
N ALA A 390 -4.97 -5.90 4.74
CA ALA A 390 -3.75 -6.47 5.28
C ALA A 390 -2.61 -5.46 5.28
N TYR A 391 -1.64 -5.72 6.14
CA TYR A 391 -0.35 -5.05 6.11
C TYR A 391 0.77 -6.04 6.45
N LEU A 392 1.97 -5.71 5.98
CA LEU A 392 3.20 -6.44 6.27
C LEU A 392 4.01 -5.65 7.29
N ILE A 393 4.64 -6.37 8.21
CA ILE A 393 5.73 -5.87 9.04
C ILE A 393 7.01 -6.49 8.46
N TYR A 394 7.95 -5.64 8.09
CA TYR A 394 9.19 -6.07 7.44
C TYR A 394 10.41 -5.44 8.12
N PRO A 395 10.99 -6.13 9.11
CA PRO A 395 12.34 -5.81 9.60
C PRO A 395 13.37 -6.09 8.52
N HIS A 396 14.37 -5.21 8.36
CA HIS A 396 15.37 -5.35 7.31
C HIS A 396 16.74 -4.76 7.71
N SER A 397 17.78 -5.17 7.01
CA SER A 397 19.11 -4.55 7.08
C SER A 397 19.23 -3.37 6.13
N GLY A 398 20.07 -2.39 6.46
CA GLY A 398 20.32 -1.19 5.67
C GLY A 398 19.12 -0.24 5.60
N SER A 399 19.10 0.63 4.60
CA SER A 399 18.01 1.58 4.38
C SER A 399 16.79 0.93 3.70
N ALA A 400 15.64 1.60 3.73
CA ALA A 400 14.45 1.18 2.98
C ALA A 400 14.71 0.92 1.49
N VAL A 401 15.59 1.73 0.89
CA VAL A 401 15.98 1.61 -0.52
C VAL A 401 16.84 0.37 -0.77
N ASP A 402 17.82 0.09 0.12
CA ASP A 402 18.68 -1.09 0.01
C ASP A 402 17.92 -2.39 0.28
N ALA A 403 16.90 -2.32 1.15
CA ALA A 403 16.00 -3.42 1.47
C ALA A 403 14.87 -3.60 0.43
N HIS A 404 14.84 -2.83 -0.64
CA HIS A 404 13.82 -2.91 -1.69
C HIS A 404 12.38 -2.78 -1.18
N VAL A 405 12.13 -1.97 -0.14
CA VAL A 405 10.81 -1.82 0.48
C VAL A 405 9.75 -1.42 -0.55
N ASN A 406 10.11 -0.53 -1.49
CA ASN A 406 9.19 -0.07 -2.53
C ASN A 406 8.80 -1.19 -3.51
N ASP A 407 9.75 -2.04 -3.91
CA ASP A 407 9.50 -3.18 -4.81
C ASP A 407 8.55 -4.19 -4.15
N ILE A 408 8.80 -4.53 -2.87
CA ILE A 408 7.92 -5.38 -2.05
C ILE A 408 6.52 -4.76 -1.94
N ALA A 409 6.44 -3.45 -1.75
CA ALA A 409 5.17 -2.75 -1.66
C ALA A 409 4.37 -2.78 -2.98
N PHE A 410 5.05 -2.72 -4.13
CA PHE A 410 4.41 -2.93 -5.42
C PHE A 410 3.95 -4.37 -5.61
N GLU A 411 4.77 -5.36 -5.28
CA GLU A 411 4.37 -6.77 -5.35
C GLU A 411 3.15 -7.08 -4.45
N PHE A 412 3.06 -6.44 -3.28
CA PHE A 412 1.95 -6.61 -2.36
C PHE A 412 0.64 -5.95 -2.84
N ASN A 413 0.74 -4.81 -3.53
CA ASN A 413 -0.41 -4.02 -3.97
C ASN A 413 -0.88 -4.34 -5.40
N ILE A 414 -0.01 -4.89 -6.25
CA ILE A 414 -0.33 -5.24 -7.64
C ILE A 414 -0.41 -6.77 -7.74
N PRO A 415 -1.61 -7.36 -7.73
CA PRO A 415 -1.76 -8.80 -7.88
C PRO A 415 -1.32 -9.25 -9.28
N LEU A 416 -1.00 -10.53 -9.41
CA LEU A 416 -0.77 -11.14 -10.71
C LEU A 416 -2.10 -11.35 -11.44
N SER A 417 -2.17 -10.95 -12.70
CA SER A 417 -3.32 -11.24 -13.58
C SER A 417 -3.03 -12.45 -14.46
N ARG A 418 -4.08 -13.17 -14.86
CA ARG A 418 -3.94 -14.26 -15.84
C ARG A 418 -3.96 -13.67 -17.25
N ALA A 419 -2.81 -13.64 -17.91
CA ALA A 419 -2.68 -13.17 -19.29
C ALA A 419 -1.43 -13.77 -19.95
N ASP A 420 -1.59 -14.28 -21.18
CA ASP A 420 -0.53 -14.89 -21.97
C ASP A 420 0.11 -13.81 -22.87
N VAL A 421 0.86 -12.91 -22.26
CA VAL A 421 1.59 -11.83 -22.94
C VAL A 421 2.98 -11.70 -22.37
N SER A 422 3.94 -11.22 -23.16
CA SER A 422 5.30 -10.93 -22.70
C SER A 422 5.94 -9.78 -23.48
N CYS A 423 6.94 -9.14 -22.85
CA CYS A 423 7.77 -8.10 -23.46
C CYS A 423 9.21 -8.28 -22.98
N GLN A 424 10.16 -8.25 -23.92
CA GLN A 424 11.58 -8.40 -23.57
C GLN A 424 12.27 -7.08 -23.20
N ASN A 425 11.58 -5.95 -23.31
CA ASN A 425 12.15 -4.65 -22.96
C ASN A 425 12.18 -4.49 -21.44
N THR A 426 13.34 -4.13 -20.90
CA THR A 426 13.55 -3.79 -19.50
C THR A 426 13.77 -2.29 -19.32
N PHE A 427 13.32 -1.74 -18.20
CA PHE A 427 13.47 -0.32 -17.85
C PHE A 427 14.19 -0.23 -16.49
N ASP A 428 15.46 -0.61 -16.47
CA ASP A 428 16.22 -0.74 -15.23
C ASP A 428 16.37 0.61 -14.51
N GLY A 429 16.24 0.57 -13.19
CA GLY A 429 16.41 1.74 -12.31
C GLY A 429 15.20 2.67 -12.18
N MET A 430 14.17 2.49 -12.99
CA MET A 430 12.94 3.27 -12.93
C MET A 430 11.71 2.36 -12.89
N PHE A 431 10.62 2.81 -12.28
CA PHE A 431 9.37 2.07 -12.23
C PHE A 431 8.51 2.38 -13.46
N LEU A 432 7.96 1.34 -14.09
CA LEU A 432 7.03 1.47 -15.21
C LEU A 432 5.65 1.93 -14.71
N GLN A 433 5.34 3.21 -14.90
CA GLN A 433 4.05 3.80 -14.50
C GLN A 433 2.93 3.47 -15.50
N ALA A 434 3.22 3.56 -16.80
CA ALA A 434 2.26 3.28 -17.87
C ALA A 434 2.96 2.78 -19.12
N MET A 435 2.28 1.91 -19.86
CA MET A 435 2.61 1.53 -21.23
C MET A 435 1.29 1.48 -22.00
N LYS A 436 1.14 2.35 -23.01
CA LYS A 436 -0.10 2.54 -23.76
C LYS A 436 0.15 2.88 -25.21
N LEU A 437 -0.87 2.84 -26.07
CA LEU A 437 -0.80 3.50 -27.36
C LEU A 437 -1.02 5.01 -27.20
N SER A 438 -0.36 5.82 -28.04
CA SER A 438 -0.63 7.25 -28.18
C SER A 438 -2.10 7.51 -28.59
N GLU A 439 -2.59 8.73 -28.41
CA GLU A 439 -4.00 9.09 -28.75
C GLU A 439 -4.32 8.86 -30.25
N ASP A 440 -3.33 9.00 -31.14
CA ASP A 440 -3.44 8.71 -32.59
C ASP A 440 -3.22 7.21 -32.92
N GLY A 441 -2.77 6.40 -31.97
CA GLY A 441 -2.49 4.98 -32.15
C GLY A 441 -1.19 4.65 -32.90
N GLU A 442 -0.34 5.65 -33.20
CA GLU A 442 0.83 5.48 -34.08
C GLU A 442 2.10 5.01 -33.33
N MET A 443 2.15 5.19 -31.99
CA MET A 443 3.33 4.79 -31.21
C MET A 443 2.94 4.20 -29.84
N VAL A 444 3.85 3.42 -29.28
CA VAL A 444 3.77 2.96 -27.88
C VAL A 444 4.39 4.03 -26.99
N VAL A 445 3.60 4.57 -26.06
CA VAL A 445 4.04 5.52 -25.05
C VAL A 445 4.36 4.80 -23.77
N VAL A 446 5.55 5.03 -23.23
CA VAL A 446 6.01 4.47 -21.95
C VAL A 446 6.30 5.61 -20.99
N ARG A 447 5.73 5.53 -19.78
CA ARG A 447 5.99 6.47 -18.69
C ARG A 447 6.70 5.77 -17.56
N LEU A 448 7.84 6.33 -17.17
CA LEU A 448 8.74 5.80 -16.15
C LEU A 448 8.90 6.81 -15.01
N SER A 449 9.06 6.34 -13.79
CA SER A 449 9.36 7.18 -12.63
C SER A 449 10.52 6.62 -11.81
N GLU A 450 11.45 7.46 -11.44
CA GLU A 450 12.45 7.13 -10.43
C GLU A 450 11.81 7.28 -9.05
N GLN A 451 11.87 6.25 -8.20
CA GLN A 451 11.13 6.21 -6.94
C GLN A 451 12.01 5.95 -5.70
N ASN A 452 13.31 5.82 -5.88
CA ASN A 452 14.25 5.46 -4.83
C ASN A 452 15.21 6.60 -4.46
N GLY A 453 15.01 7.81 -5.02
CA GLY A 453 15.86 8.97 -4.78
C GLY A 453 17.26 8.85 -5.40
N ARG A 454 17.41 8.05 -6.46
CA ARG A 454 18.70 7.77 -7.13
C ARG A 454 18.86 8.56 -8.42
N ARG A 455 20.10 8.68 -8.85
CA ARG A 455 20.48 9.13 -10.20
C ARG A 455 20.96 7.95 -10.99
N GLY A 456 20.72 7.96 -12.27
CA GLY A 456 21.20 6.91 -13.16
C GLY A 456 21.10 7.30 -14.62
N LYS A 457 21.34 6.30 -15.45
CA LYS A 457 21.34 6.41 -16.89
C LYS A 457 20.65 5.20 -17.49
N MET A 458 19.76 5.44 -18.42
CA MET A 458 19.03 4.41 -19.14
C MET A 458 19.47 4.44 -20.59
N LYS A 459 19.79 3.26 -21.15
CA LYS A 459 20.16 3.09 -22.57
C LYS A 459 19.10 2.25 -23.26
N PHE A 460 18.79 2.63 -24.47
CA PHE A 460 17.82 1.94 -25.31
C PHE A 460 18.51 1.21 -26.46
N PRO A 461 18.02 0.04 -26.88
CA PRO A 461 18.59 -0.70 -28.03
C PRO A 461 18.39 0.00 -29.36
N GLN A 462 17.47 0.95 -29.41
CA GLN A 462 17.17 1.82 -30.56
C GLN A 462 16.85 3.23 -30.09
N GLN A 463 16.86 4.20 -30.98
CA GLN A 463 16.47 5.56 -30.65
C GLN A 463 14.99 5.63 -30.27
N VAL A 464 14.68 6.38 -29.21
CA VAL A 464 13.35 6.68 -28.73
C VAL A 464 13.11 8.19 -28.71
N TYR A 465 11.87 8.63 -28.91
CA TYR A 465 11.50 10.02 -28.67
C TYR A 465 11.32 10.25 -27.17
N VAL A 466 11.95 11.29 -26.64
CA VAL A 466 11.53 11.85 -25.35
C VAL A 466 10.31 12.72 -25.60
N LEU A 467 9.28 12.52 -24.77
CA LEU A 467 7.98 13.17 -24.91
C LEU A 467 7.72 14.09 -23.70
N ASN A 468 6.88 15.10 -23.88
CA ASN A 468 6.28 15.81 -22.78
C ASN A 468 5.06 15.03 -22.21
N MET A 469 4.38 15.58 -21.21
CA MET A 469 3.21 14.93 -20.58
C MET A 469 1.98 14.86 -21.50
N LEU A 470 1.94 15.64 -22.60
CA LEU A 470 0.91 15.64 -23.63
C LEU A 470 1.29 14.77 -24.84
N GLU A 471 2.41 14.03 -24.75
CA GLU A 471 2.92 13.10 -25.77
C GLU A 471 3.51 13.82 -27.01
N ASP A 472 3.77 15.14 -26.93
CA ASP A 472 4.49 15.85 -27.99
C ASP A 472 5.97 15.42 -28.01
N LYS A 473 6.49 15.16 -29.20
CA LYS A 473 7.89 14.76 -29.44
C LYS A 473 8.84 15.94 -29.19
N LEU A 474 9.76 15.77 -28.23
CA LEU A 474 10.76 16.80 -27.89
C LEU A 474 12.07 16.60 -28.64
N TYR A 475 12.68 15.43 -28.49
CA TYR A 475 13.94 15.08 -29.18
C TYR A 475 14.10 13.54 -29.24
N LEU A 476 15.04 13.11 -30.12
CA LEU A 476 15.36 11.69 -30.31
C LEU A 476 16.68 11.36 -29.63
N THR A 477 16.75 10.21 -28.92
CA THR A 477 17.97 9.77 -28.24
C THR A 477 17.96 8.25 -28.03
N ASP A 478 19.13 7.67 -27.81
CA ASP A 478 19.33 6.28 -27.38
C ASP A 478 19.76 6.17 -25.90
N GLU A 479 19.90 7.32 -25.20
CA GLU A 479 20.33 7.35 -23.80
C GLU A 479 19.67 8.51 -23.06
N ILE A 480 19.22 8.27 -21.82
CA ILE A 480 18.61 9.29 -20.95
C ILE A 480 19.25 9.24 -19.57
N ASP A 481 19.76 10.37 -19.08
CA ASP A 481 20.13 10.57 -17.68
C ASP A 481 18.87 10.91 -16.87
N TYR A 482 18.66 10.25 -15.72
CA TYR A 482 17.54 10.56 -14.81
C TYR A 482 18.00 11.00 -13.42
N LYS A 483 17.16 11.78 -12.77
CA LYS A 483 17.39 12.36 -11.43
C LYS A 483 16.45 11.73 -10.40
N PRO A 484 16.72 11.93 -9.07
CA PRO A 484 15.81 11.54 -8.03
C PRO A 484 14.38 12.02 -8.29
N PHE A 485 13.42 11.08 -8.19
CA PHE A 485 11.98 11.30 -8.32
C PHE A 485 11.54 11.89 -9.68
N GLU A 486 12.35 11.72 -10.71
CA GLU A 486 12.01 12.20 -12.06
C GLU A 486 11.01 11.28 -12.75
N ILE A 487 10.07 11.88 -13.48
CA ILE A 487 9.12 11.19 -14.34
C ILE A 487 9.53 11.46 -15.80
N ILE A 488 9.71 10.40 -16.57
CA ILE A 488 10.13 10.47 -17.98
C ILE A 488 9.06 9.79 -18.82
N THR A 489 8.73 10.40 -19.96
CA THR A 489 7.85 9.81 -20.97
C THR A 489 8.63 9.63 -22.26
N ILE A 490 8.55 8.44 -22.86
CA ILE A 490 9.19 8.08 -24.13
C ILE A 490 8.18 7.43 -25.07
N GLY A 491 8.48 7.48 -26.38
CA GLY A 491 7.68 6.88 -27.44
C GLY A 491 8.50 6.32 -28.59
#